data_d551c657cdec315f5f097240605a2f69
#
_entry.id   d551c657cdec315f5f097240605a2f69
#
_cell.length_a   1.000
_cell.length_b   1.000
_cell.length_c   1.000
_cell.angle_alpha   90.00
_cell.angle_beta   90.00
_cell.angle_gamma   90.00
#
_symmetry.space_group_name_H-M   'P 1'
#
loop_
_entity.id
_entity.type
_entity.pdbx_description
1 polymer ?
#
loop_
_entity_poly.entity_id
_entity_poly.type
_entity_poly.pdbx_seq_one_letter_code
_entity_poly.pdbx_strand_id
1 'polypeptide(L)'
;GADVDELDSIDTFADAEMYDGEYAIIYNENTSDLVKDFPSTQKKEDLYAFIITTQKPTRKGYVFNGWNTKKDGSGQEYAAGSRYSGTGVLTLYATWKEEEKAALEIYENGKKVDQSYLMSNEDAVDKIVKDAKDSNEFYAKLNEINLVHTFEVKGGYAADDVYKAVASDASVASCEMNGNILTLTGKKDGFTYV
;
A
#
# COMPACT_ATOMS: atom_id res chain seq x y z
N GLY A 1 2.04 -19.82 39.56
CA GLY A 1 0.91 -19.13 38.95
C GLY A 1 0.99 -19.32 37.46
N ALA A 2 -0.16 -19.60 36.81
CA ALA A 2 -0.21 -19.68 35.37
C ALA A 2 0.40 -18.41 34.78
N ASP A 3 1.39 -18.60 33.95
CA ASP A 3 2.06 -17.49 33.29
C ASP A 3 1.00 -16.74 32.46
N VAL A 4 0.91 -15.44 32.64
CA VAL A 4 0.00 -14.58 31.86
C VAL A 4 0.23 -14.76 30.37
N ASP A 5 1.48 -15.05 29.98
CA ASP A 5 1.88 -15.35 28.61
C ASP A 5 1.24 -16.64 28.07
N GLU A 6 1.02 -17.66 28.90
CA GLU A 6 0.39 -18.92 28.52
C GLU A 6 -1.11 -18.72 28.24
N LEU A 7 -1.78 -17.86 29.03
CA LEU A 7 -3.17 -17.48 28.79
C LEU A 7 -3.32 -16.61 27.54
N ASP A 8 -2.34 -15.75 27.26
CA ASP A 8 -2.32 -14.92 26.02
C ASP A 8 -2.02 -15.73 24.77
N SER A 9 -1.37 -16.90 24.89
CA SER A 9 -1.09 -17.77 23.74
C SER A 9 -2.34 -18.56 23.29
N ILE A 10 -3.39 -18.64 24.11
CA ILE A 10 -4.66 -19.26 23.79
C ILE A 10 -5.70 -18.16 23.62
N ASP A 11 -5.84 -17.65 22.41
CA ASP A 11 -6.75 -16.54 22.13
C ASP A 11 -8.20 -16.88 22.21
N THR A 12 -8.54 -18.16 22.00
CA THR A 12 -9.89 -18.63 22.16
C THR A 12 -9.88 -19.90 22.99
N PHE A 13 -10.57 -19.86 24.12
CA PHE A 13 -10.74 -21.01 25.00
C PHE A 13 -11.39 -22.21 24.26
N ALA A 14 -12.24 -21.92 23.29
CA ALA A 14 -12.89 -22.91 22.45
C ALA A 14 -11.89 -23.69 21.57
N ASP A 15 -10.86 -23.03 21.04
CA ASP A 15 -9.83 -23.70 20.23
C ASP A 15 -8.96 -24.64 21.08
N ALA A 16 -8.62 -24.25 22.30
CA ALA A 16 -7.90 -25.09 23.24
C ALA A 16 -8.70 -26.36 23.63
N GLU A 17 -9.99 -26.24 23.85
CA GLU A 17 -10.88 -27.38 24.17
C GLU A 17 -11.01 -28.37 23.00
N MET A 18 -11.05 -27.88 21.76
CA MET A 18 -11.12 -28.70 20.55
C MET A 18 -9.90 -29.62 20.36
N TYR A 19 -8.75 -29.24 20.90
CA TYR A 19 -7.49 -29.95 20.73
C TYR A 19 -6.98 -30.63 22.01
N ASP A 20 -7.86 -30.79 23.01
CA ASP A 20 -7.49 -31.45 24.27
C ASP A 20 -6.93 -32.85 24.01
N GLY A 21 -5.71 -33.08 24.48
CA GLY A 21 -4.98 -34.34 24.29
C GLY A 21 -4.37 -34.51 22.89
N GLU A 22 -4.51 -33.57 22.00
CA GLU A 22 -3.97 -33.60 20.65
C GLU A 22 -2.86 -32.54 20.42
N TYR A 23 -2.12 -32.71 19.33
CA TYR A 23 -1.13 -31.72 18.90
C TYR A 23 -1.74 -30.83 17.82
N ALA A 24 -1.53 -29.55 17.93
CA ALA A 24 -2.00 -28.59 16.93
C ALA A 24 -1.11 -27.36 16.87
N ILE A 25 -1.08 -26.71 15.70
CA ILE A 25 -0.52 -25.38 15.54
C ILE A 25 -1.65 -24.44 15.18
N ILE A 26 -1.87 -23.46 16.03
CA ILE A 26 -2.86 -22.38 15.82
C ILE A 26 -2.12 -21.13 15.40
N TYR A 27 -2.53 -20.53 14.31
CA TYR A 27 -1.98 -19.27 13.82
C TYR A 27 -2.88 -18.11 14.22
N ASN A 28 -2.29 -17.03 14.71
CA ASN A 28 -2.98 -15.82 15.13
C ASN A 28 -2.47 -14.61 14.34
N GLU A 29 -3.40 -13.85 13.80
CA GLU A 29 -3.09 -12.68 12.95
C GLU A 29 -2.33 -11.58 13.69
N ASN A 30 -2.48 -11.52 15.01
CA ASN A 30 -1.84 -10.53 15.89
C ASN A 30 -2.09 -9.07 15.46
N THR A 31 -3.26 -8.82 14.93
CA THR A 31 -3.74 -7.50 14.52
C THR A 31 -5.25 -7.50 14.40
N SER A 32 -5.86 -6.33 14.53
CA SER A 32 -7.27 -6.09 14.20
C SER A 32 -7.48 -5.65 12.74
N ASP A 33 -6.39 -5.40 12.02
CA ASP A 33 -6.47 -5.06 10.61
C ASP A 33 -6.86 -6.27 9.76
N LEU A 34 -7.36 -6.02 8.56
CA LEU A 34 -7.64 -7.07 7.59
C LEU A 34 -6.34 -7.77 7.17
N VAL A 35 -6.32 -9.09 7.32
CA VAL A 35 -5.23 -9.95 6.86
C VAL A 35 -5.74 -10.88 5.78
N LYS A 36 -5.02 -10.97 4.67
CA LYS A 36 -5.31 -11.88 3.56
C LYS A 36 -4.37 -13.07 3.58
N ASP A 37 -4.80 -14.18 2.96
CA ASP A 37 -4.01 -15.39 2.81
C ASP A 37 -3.51 -15.95 4.15
N PHE A 38 -4.39 -15.90 5.15
CA PHE A 38 -4.06 -16.37 6.49
C PHE A 38 -4.14 -17.90 6.58
N PRO A 39 -3.14 -18.57 7.18
CA PRO A 39 -3.10 -20.02 7.26
C PRO A 39 -4.16 -20.60 8.22
N SER A 40 -4.63 -21.77 7.87
CA SER A 40 -5.52 -22.57 8.73
C SER A 40 -4.75 -23.27 9.85
N THR A 41 -5.45 -23.61 10.92
CA THR A 41 -4.92 -24.45 11.99
C THR A 41 -4.44 -25.79 11.45
N GLN A 42 -3.27 -26.24 11.90
CA GLN A 42 -2.71 -27.56 11.58
C GLN A 42 -2.94 -28.52 12.75
N LYS A 43 -3.39 -29.72 12.45
CA LYS A 43 -3.66 -30.77 13.44
C LYS A 43 -2.68 -31.94 13.28
N LYS A 44 -2.45 -32.69 14.34
CA LYS A 44 -1.57 -33.87 14.33
C LYS A 44 -1.95 -34.91 13.30
N GLU A 45 -3.24 -35.19 13.16
CA GLU A 45 -3.77 -36.17 12.21
C GLU A 45 -3.49 -35.83 10.75
N ASP A 46 -3.19 -34.57 10.47
CA ASP A 46 -2.85 -34.07 9.13
C ASP A 46 -1.35 -34.19 8.83
N LEU A 47 -0.51 -34.41 9.88
CA LEU A 47 0.93 -34.31 9.75
C LEU A 47 1.69 -35.38 10.57
N TYR A 48 2.63 -36.01 9.93
CA TYR A 48 3.57 -36.90 10.59
C TYR A 48 4.63 -36.14 11.39
N ALA A 49 4.94 -34.94 10.98
CA ALA A 49 5.74 -33.94 11.68
C ALA A 49 5.18 -32.56 11.34
N PHE A 50 5.07 -31.70 12.33
CA PHE A 50 4.61 -30.34 12.08
C PHE A 50 5.66 -29.55 11.30
N ILE A 51 5.25 -29.04 10.15
CA ILE A 51 5.98 -28.06 9.39
C ILE A 51 5.20 -26.77 9.50
N ILE A 52 5.86 -25.72 9.99
CA ILE A 52 5.26 -24.39 10.05
C ILE A 52 4.86 -23.96 8.65
N THR A 53 3.64 -23.47 8.48
CA THR A 53 3.11 -23.10 7.18
C THR A 53 4.09 -22.28 6.33
N THR A 54 4.13 -22.56 5.05
CA THR A 54 4.84 -21.73 4.06
C THR A 54 3.98 -20.58 3.56
N GLN A 55 2.69 -20.60 3.88
CA GLN A 55 1.77 -19.53 3.52
C GLN A 55 2.13 -18.26 4.28
N LYS A 56 2.29 -17.18 3.53
CA LYS A 56 2.64 -15.87 4.08
C LYS A 56 1.41 -14.96 4.04
N PRO A 57 0.88 -14.58 5.19
CA PRO A 57 -0.23 -13.64 5.22
C PRO A 57 0.20 -12.24 4.80
N THR A 58 -0.74 -11.47 4.29
CA THR A 58 -0.53 -10.07 3.87
C THR A 58 -1.41 -9.12 4.66
N ARG A 59 -0.84 -7.98 5.01
CA ARG A 59 -1.49 -6.90 5.74
C ARG A 59 -1.06 -5.56 5.13
N LYS A 60 -2.02 -4.71 4.80
CA LYS A 60 -1.74 -3.41 4.19
C LYS A 60 -0.83 -2.55 5.09
N GLY A 61 0.25 -2.02 4.52
CA GLY A 61 1.21 -1.17 5.21
C GLY A 61 2.23 -1.90 6.06
N TYR A 62 2.25 -3.24 6.02
CA TYR A 62 3.16 -4.09 6.80
C TYR A 62 3.76 -5.20 5.95
N VAL A 63 4.91 -5.67 6.38
CA VAL A 63 5.56 -6.86 5.85
C VAL A 63 5.48 -7.96 6.90
N PHE A 64 5.06 -9.16 6.49
CA PHE A 64 5.08 -10.32 7.37
C PHE A 64 6.51 -10.72 7.70
N ASN A 65 6.83 -10.81 8.99
CA ASN A 65 8.19 -11.03 9.50
C ASN A 65 8.36 -12.36 10.24
N GLY A 66 7.48 -13.33 10.00
CA GLY A 66 7.54 -14.65 10.61
C GLY A 66 6.58 -14.81 11.77
N TRP A 67 6.73 -15.94 12.43
CA TRP A 67 5.85 -16.38 13.53
C TRP A 67 6.60 -16.32 14.86
N ASN A 68 5.90 -15.98 15.92
CA ASN A 68 6.47 -15.94 17.27
C ASN A 68 5.50 -16.55 18.29
N THR A 69 6.04 -17.15 19.34
CA THR A 69 5.23 -17.72 20.42
C THR A 69 4.60 -16.69 21.33
N LYS A 70 5.00 -15.41 21.22
CA LYS A 70 4.44 -14.29 21.99
C LYS A 70 3.97 -13.18 21.06
N LYS A 71 2.88 -12.52 21.44
CA LYS A 71 2.28 -11.40 20.69
C LYS A 71 3.24 -10.24 20.45
N ASP A 72 4.10 -9.96 21.43
CA ASP A 72 5.08 -8.86 21.38
C ASP A 72 6.36 -9.21 20.61
N GLY A 73 6.46 -10.44 20.09
CA GLY A 73 7.64 -10.89 19.36
C GLY A 73 8.84 -11.31 20.21
N SER A 74 8.70 -11.30 21.53
CA SER A 74 9.80 -11.60 22.47
C SER A 74 10.01 -13.09 22.74
N GLY A 75 9.13 -13.95 22.24
CA GLY A 75 9.21 -15.39 22.41
C GLY A 75 10.11 -16.05 21.37
N GLN A 76 9.90 -17.35 21.17
CA GLN A 76 10.64 -18.11 20.18
C GLN A 76 10.12 -17.82 18.78
N GLU A 77 11.02 -17.54 17.85
CA GLU A 77 10.71 -17.35 16.44
C GLU A 77 10.61 -18.68 15.70
N TYR A 78 9.68 -18.76 14.78
CA TYR A 78 9.54 -19.86 13.85
C TYR A 78 9.44 -19.32 12.41
N ALA A 79 10.38 -19.72 11.59
CA ALA A 79 10.34 -19.36 10.17
C ALA A 79 9.32 -20.23 9.41
N ALA A 80 8.76 -19.69 8.35
CA ALA A 80 7.90 -20.43 7.44
C ALA A 80 8.65 -21.66 6.88
N GLY A 81 7.99 -22.82 6.89
CA GLY A 81 8.59 -24.07 6.42
C GLY A 81 9.54 -24.75 7.40
N SER A 82 9.81 -24.19 8.58
CA SER A 82 10.63 -24.83 9.59
C SER A 82 9.87 -25.98 10.28
N ARG A 83 10.63 -26.91 10.84
CA ARG A 83 10.05 -28.04 11.59
C ARG A 83 9.75 -27.66 13.02
N TYR A 84 8.64 -28.17 13.50
CA TYR A 84 8.25 -28.13 14.91
C TYR A 84 8.06 -29.56 15.43
N SER A 85 8.79 -29.92 16.48
CA SER A 85 8.76 -31.27 17.10
C SER A 85 8.16 -31.28 18.50
N GLY A 86 7.54 -30.21 18.94
CA GLY A 86 6.92 -30.11 20.26
C GLY A 86 5.62 -30.89 20.37
N THR A 87 5.07 -30.91 21.57
CA THR A 87 3.83 -31.59 21.94
C THR A 87 2.79 -30.63 22.46
N GLY A 88 1.52 -30.94 22.24
CA GLY A 88 0.40 -30.12 22.66
C GLY A 88 0.04 -29.03 21.64
N VAL A 89 -0.69 -28.04 22.11
CA VAL A 89 -1.14 -26.92 21.27
C VAL A 89 -0.11 -25.80 21.29
N LEU A 90 0.38 -25.44 20.11
CA LEU A 90 1.26 -24.31 19.91
C LEU A 90 0.49 -23.19 19.23
N THR A 91 0.45 -22.00 19.84
CA THR A 91 -0.08 -20.80 19.20
C THR A 91 1.07 -19.96 18.69
N LEU A 92 1.01 -19.61 17.43
CA LEU A 92 1.97 -18.77 16.75
C LEU A 92 1.32 -17.46 16.31
N TYR A 93 1.93 -16.38 16.72
CA TYR A 93 1.50 -15.02 16.40
C TYR A 93 2.28 -14.49 15.22
N ALA A 94 1.58 -13.95 14.25
CA ALA A 94 2.24 -13.23 13.16
C ALA A 94 3.01 -12.04 13.71
N THR A 95 4.23 -11.85 13.22
CA THR A 95 5.00 -10.64 13.50
C THR A 95 5.02 -9.76 12.26
N TRP A 96 4.80 -8.48 12.48
CA TRP A 96 4.65 -7.50 11.43
C TRP A 96 5.69 -6.40 11.56
N LYS A 97 6.29 -6.05 10.46
CA LYS A 97 7.18 -4.91 10.34
C LYS A 97 6.51 -3.86 9.47
N GLU A 98 6.49 -2.60 9.91
CA GLU A 98 6.00 -1.53 9.06
C GLU A 98 6.75 -1.50 7.74
N GLU A 99 5.99 -1.42 6.64
CA GLU A 99 6.55 -1.24 5.32
C GLU A 99 7.15 0.17 5.22
N GLU A 100 8.38 0.28 4.69
CA GLU A 100 8.97 1.58 4.45
C GLU A 100 8.17 2.33 3.40
N LYS A 101 7.68 3.53 3.78
CA LYS A 101 6.94 4.40 2.90
C LYS A 101 7.91 5.25 2.10
N ALA A 102 7.97 5.04 0.79
CA ALA A 102 8.66 5.95 -0.10
C ALA A 102 7.87 7.27 -0.22
N ALA A 103 8.57 8.41 -0.22
CA ALA A 103 7.94 9.70 -0.45
C ALA A 103 7.27 9.73 -1.84
N LEU A 104 6.13 10.42 -1.93
CA LEU A 104 5.49 10.66 -3.22
C LEU A 104 6.36 11.57 -4.06
N GLU A 105 6.59 11.19 -5.30
CA GLU A 105 7.33 11.96 -6.29
C GLU A 105 6.51 12.06 -7.57
N ILE A 106 6.63 13.18 -8.25
CA ILE A 106 5.92 13.48 -9.48
C ILE A 106 6.94 13.71 -10.60
N TYR A 107 6.73 13.07 -11.74
CA TYR A 107 7.60 13.15 -12.90
C TYR A 107 6.82 13.59 -14.13
N GLU A 108 7.40 14.51 -14.89
CA GLU A 108 6.93 14.86 -16.22
C GLU A 108 8.02 14.53 -17.24
N ASN A 109 7.67 13.73 -18.26
CA ASN A 109 8.59 13.27 -19.27
C ASN A 109 9.92 12.70 -18.71
N GLY A 110 9.81 11.93 -17.60
CA GLY A 110 10.96 11.32 -16.94
C GLY A 110 11.76 12.24 -16.03
N LYS A 111 11.39 13.50 -15.90
CA LYS A 111 12.02 14.47 -14.98
C LYS A 111 11.19 14.69 -13.74
N LYS A 112 11.83 14.65 -12.58
CA LYS A 112 11.18 14.97 -11.31
C LYS A 112 10.72 16.43 -11.30
N VAL A 113 9.46 16.61 -10.91
CA VAL A 113 8.85 17.94 -10.73
C VAL A 113 9.09 18.40 -9.29
N ASP A 114 9.56 19.64 -9.13
CA ASP A 114 9.71 20.28 -7.82
C ASP A 114 8.35 20.67 -7.21
N GLN A 115 8.37 21.16 -5.96
CA GLN A 115 7.17 21.58 -5.25
C GLN A 115 6.39 22.72 -5.95
N SER A 116 7.07 23.53 -6.73
CA SER A 116 6.44 24.56 -7.56
C SER A 116 6.58 24.19 -9.03
N TYR A 117 5.50 24.30 -9.77
CA TYR A 117 5.44 23.98 -11.19
C TYR A 117 4.67 25.06 -11.93
N LEU A 118 5.27 25.56 -13.01
CA LEU A 118 4.65 26.52 -13.91
C LEU A 118 4.20 25.81 -15.18
N MET A 119 2.89 25.71 -15.40
CA MET A 119 2.35 25.29 -16.69
C MET A 119 2.42 26.44 -17.69
N SER A 120 3.07 26.22 -18.82
CA SER A 120 3.09 27.18 -19.90
C SER A 120 2.96 26.51 -21.25
N ASN A 121 2.36 27.23 -22.18
CA ASN A 121 2.27 26.84 -23.59
C ASN A 121 3.03 27.83 -24.47
N GLU A 122 4.18 28.31 -24.00
CA GLU A 122 4.95 29.32 -24.73
C GLU A 122 5.23 28.92 -26.17
N ASP A 123 5.64 27.66 -26.42
CA ASP A 123 5.91 27.19 -27.78
C ASP A 123 4.64 27.20 -28.67
N ALA A 124 3.49 26.82 -28.11
CA ALA A 124 2.23 26.84 -28.84
C ALA A 124 1.76 28.29 -29.11
N VAL A 125 1.94 29.18 -28.14
CA VAL A 125 1.63 30.60 -28.28
C VAL A 125 2.54 31.24 -29.31
N ASP A 126 3.84 31.00 -29.25
CA ASP A 126 4.84 31.52 -30.20
C ASP A 126 4.54 31.05 -31.63
N LYS A 127 4.11 29.82 -31.82
CA LYS A 127 3.67 29.31 -33.12
C LYS A 127 2.45 30.07 -33.63
N ILE A 128 1.46 30.32 -32.76
CA ILE A 128 0.25 31.07 -33.14
C ILE A 128 0.64 32.51 -33.51
N VAL A 129 1.52 33.16 -32.76
CA VAL A 129 2.01 34.52 -33.08
C VAL A 129 2.68 34.54 -34.45
N LYS A 130 3.44 33.49 -34.78
CA LYS A 130 4.17 33.41 -36.06
C LYS A 130 3.24 33.11 -37.23
N ASP A 131 2.24 32.28 -37.05
CA ASP A 131 1.39 31.73 -38.13
C ASP A 131 0.09 32.51 -38.32
N ALA A 132 -0.38 33.27 -37.35
CA ALA A 132 -1.62 34.04 -37.45
C ALA A 132 -1.51 35.21 -38.43
N LYS A 133 -2.49 35.30 -39.34
CA LYS A 133 -2.51 36.34 -40.37
C LYS A 133 -2.96 37.70 -39.86
N ASP A 134 -3.78 37.70 -38.84
CA ASP A 134 -4.31 38.90 -38.19
C ASP A 134 -4.68 38.62 -36.71
N SER A 135 -5.10 39.65 -36.00
CA SER A 135 -5.47 39.52 -34.58
C SER A 135 -6.70 38.66 -34.32
N ASN A 136 -7.64 38.60 -35.25
CA ASN A 136 -8.83 37.72 -35.10
C ASN A 136 -8.45 36.27 -35.14
N GLU A 137 -7.61 35.87 -36.09
CA GLU A 137 -7.09 34.54 -36.20
C GLU A 137 -6.23 34.16 -34.97
N PHE A 138 -5.39 35.10 -34.51
CA PHE A 138 -4.58 34.91 -33.30
C PHE A 138 -5.46 34.58 -32.09
N TYR A 139 -6.47 35.39 -31.79
CA TYR A 139 -7.35 35.17 -30.64
C TYR A 139 -8.21 33.92 -30.80
N ALA A 140 -8.67 33.61 -31.99
CA ALA A 140 -9.41 32.37 -32.23
C ALA A 140 -8.55 31.13 -31.93
N LYS A 141 -7.32 31.10 -32.40
CA LYS A 141 -6.38 29.99 -32.15
C LYS A 141 -5.90 29.95 -30.71
N LEU A 142 -5.71 31.09 -30.06
CA LEU A 142 -5.36 31.15 -28.64
C LEU A 142 -6.41 30.49 -27.75
N ASN A 143 -7.70 30.65 -28.09
CA ASN A 143 -8.80 30.00 -27.38
C ASN A 143 -8.87 28.49 -27.60
N GLU A 144 -8.22 27.95 -28.62
CA GLU A 144 -8.15 26.52 -28.93
C GLU A 144 -6.99 25.82 -28.18
N ILE A 145 -6.09 26.59 -27.55
CA ILE A 145 -4.97 26.02 -26.81
C ILE A 145 -5.50 25.26 -25.60
N ASN A 146 -5.22 23.97 -25.57
CA ASN A 146 -5.56 23.13 -24.46
C ASN A 146 -4.33 22.94 -23.55
N LEU A 147 -4.39 23.52 -22.35
CA LEU A 147 -3.34 23.46 -21.34
C LEU A 147 -3.39 22.12 -20.58
N VAL A 148 -3.03 21.05 -21.26
CA VAL A 148 -3.03 19.69 -20.64
C VAL A 148 -1.61 19.21 -20.43
N HIS A 149 -1.31 18.84 -19.19
CA HIS A 149 -0.05 18.21 -18.81
C HIS A 149 -0.29 16.90 -18.09
N THR A 150 0.53 15.91 -18.38
CA THR A 150 0.46 14.60 -17.73
C THR A 150 1.72 14.33 -16.93
N PHE A 151 1.53 13.73 -15.77
CA PHE A 151 2.60 13.40 -14.82
C PHE A 151 2.49 11.95 -14.39
N GLU A 152 3.62 11.32 -14.13
CA GLU A 152 3.68 10.03 -13.48
C GLU A 152 3.93 10.20 -11.99
N VAL A 153 3.07 9.61 -11.17
CA VAL A 153 3.23 9.61 -9.72
C VAL A 153 3.92 8.33 -9.29
N LYS A 154 4.96 8.46 -8.47
CA LYS A 154 5.75 7.35 -7.91
C LYS A 154 5.84 7.48 -6.40
N GLY A 155 6.06 6.35 -5.72
CA GLY A 155 6.23 6.31 -4.28
C GLY A 155 4.94 5.97 -3.53
N GLY A 156 4.94 6.17 -2.22
CA GLY A 156 3.88 5.71 -1.32
C GLY A 156 4.07 4.24 -0.91
N TYR A 157 2.99 3.57 -0.55
CA TYR A 157 2.99 2.14 -0.24
C TYR A 157 2.96 1.30 -1.51
N ALA A 158 3.19 -0.02 -1.36
CA ALA A 158 3.19 -0.95 -2.49
C ALA A 158 1.82 -1.10 -3.19
N ALA A 159 1.82 -1.86 -4.23
CA ALA A 159 0.91 -2.13 -5.33
C ALA A 159 -0.62 -1.95 -5.18
N ASP A 160 -1.19 -1.94 -4.01
CA ASP A 160 -2.64 -1.79 -3.77
C ASP A 160 -3.07 -0.40 -3.28
N ASP A 161 -2.13 0.56 -3.19
CA ASP A 161 -2.46 1.94 -2.92
C ASP A 161 -3.06 2.63 -4.16
N VAL A 162 -4.09 3.40 -3.92
CA VAL A 162 -4.76 4.19 -4.94
C VAL A 162 -4.34 5.65 -4.78
N TYR A 163 -3.74 6.21 -5.83
CA TYR A 163 -3.44 7.64 -5.85
C TYR A 163 -4.71 8.46 -6.09
N LYS A 164 -4.82 9.55 -5.36
CA LYS A 164 -5.89 10.54 -5.51
C LYS A 164 -5.28 11.92 -5.67
N ALA A 165 -5.88 12.75 -6.51
CA ALA A 165 -5.46 14.13 -6.71
C ALA A 165 -6.67 15.07 -6.61
N VAL A 166 -6.48 16.18 -5.92
CA VAL A 166 -7.50 17.23 -5.77
C VAL A 166 -6.83 18.57 -5.93
N ALA A 167 -7.36 19.40 -6.82
CA ALA A 167 -6.94 20.79 -6.93
C ALA A 167 -7.63 21.64 -5.86
N SER A 168 -6.89 22.53 -5.19
CA SER A 168 -7.48 23.45 -4.22
C SER A 168 -8.47 24.44 -4.84
N ASP A 169 -8.24 24.79 -6.11
CA ASP A 169 -9.15 25.59 -6.92
C ASP A 169 -9.30 24.99 -8.31
N ALA A 170 -10.35 24.18 -8.48
CA ALA A 170 -10.66 23.52 -9.73
C ALA A 170 -11.08 24.47 -10.87
N SER A 171 -11.36 25.74 -10.57
CA SER A 171 -11.62 26.75 -11.60
C SER A 171 -10.34 27.26 -12.27
N VAL A 172 -9.19 27.16 -11.58
CA VAL A 172 -7.88 27.51 -12.13
C VAL A 172 -7.29 26.34 -12.92
N ALA A 173 -7.28 25.16 -12.33
CA ALA A 173 -6.86 23.94 -13.00
C ALA A 173 -7.63 22.75 -12.43
N SER A 174 -8.01 21.82 -13.29
CA SER A 174 -8.58 20.54 -12.87
C SER A 174 -7.54 19.44 -12.93
N CYS A 175 -7.66 18.44 -12.06
CA CYS A 175 -6.81 17.27 -12.06
C CYS A 175 -7.65 15.99 -12.09
N GLU A 176 -7.11 14.99 -12.76
CA GLU A 176 -7.69 13.66 -12.87
C GLU A 176 -6.59 12.62 -12.70
N MET A 177 -6.87 11.59 -11.89
CA MET A 177 -5.98 10.44 -11.72
C MET A 177 -6.52 9.25 -12.49
N ASN A 178 -5.65 8.64 -13.28
CA ASN A 178 -5.89 7.34 -13.90
C ASN A 178 -4.70 6.42 -13.55
N GLY A 179 -4.91 5.52 -12.58
CA GLY A 179 -3.79 4.75 -12.03
C GLY A 179 -2.76 5.67 -11.38
N ASN A 180 -1.54 5.67 -11.88
CA ASN A 180 -0.45 6.56 -11.43
C ASN A 180 -0.22 7.75 -12.37
N ILE A 181 -1.10 7.98 -13.33
CA ILE A 181 -1.00 9.12 -14.26
C ILE A 181 -1.93 10.24 -13.80
N LEU A 182 -1.33 11.37 -13.49
CA LEU A 182 -2.01 12.61 -13.14
C LEU A 182 -2.14 13.48 -14.39
N THR A 183 -3.35 13.86 -14.75
CA THR A 183 -3.62 14.82 -15.83
C THR A 183 -4.05 16.16 -15.22
N LEU A 184 -3.29 17.21 -15.49
CA LEU A 184 -3.62 18.58 -15.15
C LEU A 184 -4.12 19.33 -16.37
N THR A 185 -5.26 20.00 -16.23
CA THR A 185 -5.85 20.85 -17.28
C THR A 185 -5.98 22.27 -16.74
N GLY A 186 -5.19 23.21 -17.30
CA GLY A 186 -5.28 24.63 -16.97
C GLY A 186 -6.54 25.24 -17.58
N LYS A 187 -7.27 26.03 -16.79
CA LYS A 187 -8.55 26.64 -17.19
C LYS A 187 -8.51 28.15 -17.24
N LYS A 188 -7.79 28.81 -16.35
CA LYS A 188 -7.62 30.25 -16.28
C LYS A 188 -6.35 30.62 -15.52
N ASP A 189 -5.93 31.89 -15.60
CA ASP A 189 -4.83 32.40 -14.82
C ASP A 189 -5.15 32.33 -13.32
N GLY A 190 -4.14 32.02 -12.53
CA GLY A 190 -4.26 31.92 -11.08
C GLY A 190 -3.31 30.89 -10.49
N PHE A 191 -3.52 30.63 -9.23
CA PHE A 191 -2.74 29.62 -8.46
C PHE A 191 -3.67 28.57 -7.90
N THR A 192 -3.22 27.33 -7.92
CA THR A 192 -3.87 26.23 -7.24
C THR A 192 -2.84 25.24 -6.74
N TYR A 193 -3.17 24.51 -5.69
CA TYR A 193 -2.38 23.40 -5.16
C TYR A 193 -3.02 22.08 -5.55
N VAL A 194 -2.19 21.10 -5.85
CA VAL A 194 -2.64 19.72 -6.15
C VAL A 194 -1.99 18.74 -5.20
#